data_18fd75bd31bd9bd9b290ebba3bbe49f1
#
_entry.id   18fd75bd31bd9bd9b290ebba3bbe49f1
#
_cell.length_a   1.000
_cell.length_b   1.000
_cell.length_c   1.000
_cell.angle_alpha   90.00
_cell.angle_beta   90.00
_cell.angle_gamma   90.00
#
_symmetry.space_group_name_H-M   'P 1'
#
loop_
_entity.id
_entity.type
_entity.pdbx_description
1 polymer ?
#
loop_
_entity_poly.entity_id
_entity_poly.type
_entity_poly.pdbx_seq_one_letter_code
_entity_poly.pdbx_strand_id
1 'polypeptide(L)'
;MKTIASAPLAENVMMPQYDRQHLKTRIVHFGFGAFHRAHQALLTDRVLNAQGGDWGICEISLFSGDRLMSQLREQDHLFTVLEKGANGNQPIVIGAVNECLNATLDSLAAIIEKFCEPQVAIVSLTITEKGYCIDPATGSLDLSNPRIAHDLQTPTEPHSAPGIIVEALHRRRERGLQPFTVLSCDNIPDNGHVVKNAVLGMAEKRSPELAHWIQEHVSFPGTMVDRIVPAATEESLAEIARELGVADPCAISCEPFIQWVIEDNFVCGRPQWETAGVQMVENVLPWEQMKLRMLNGSHSFLAYLGYLAGFQHISDCMQNSAFREAAYRLMLNEQAPTLQITDVDLDQYALSLLERFANPALKHKTWQIAMDGSQKLPQRMLEGIRVHLARQSEWPLLALGVAGWMRYVSGVDDSGAVIDVRDPLSEKIAALVKQSTESERVNALLSLREIFATDLVQNTQFVAAIQQAWQRIAQYGAHQAVIETLKS
;
A
#
# COMPACT_ATOMS: atom_id res chain seq x y z
N MET A 1 -29.16 16.67 11.39
CA MET A 1 -29.03 15.21 11.54
C MET A 1 -28.14 14.95 12.74
N LYS A 2 -28.38 13.89 13.55
CA LYS A 2 -27.43 13.57 14.63
C LYS A 2 -26.18 12.94 13.97
N THR A 3 -25.01 13.38 14.40
CA THR A 3 -23.71 12.89 13.94
C THR A 3 -22.99 12.18 15.09
N ILE A 4 -21.88 11.49 14.82
CA ILE A 4 -21.04 10.87 15.87
C ILE A 4 -20.54 11.86 16.91
N ALA A 5 -20.48 13.16 16.58
CA ALA A 5 -20.11 14.22 17.51
C ALA A 5 -21.26 14.59 18.49
N SER A 6 -22.49 14.26 18.16
CA SER A 6 -23.70 14.75 18.91
C SER A 6 -24.66 13.67 19.34
N ALA A 7 -24.54 12.45 18.82
CA ALA A 7 -25.39 11.31 19.16
C ALA A 7 -24.83 10.53 20.37
N PRO A 8 -25.71 9.90 21.18
CA PRO A 8 -25.24 8.85 22.07
C PRO A 8 -24.80 7.65 21.22
N LEU A 9 -23.58 7.17 21.47
CA LEU A 9 -22.98 6.02 20.79
C LEU A 9 -23.17 4.75 21.64
N ALA A 10 -22.99 3.58 21.02
CA ALA A 10 -23.01 2.32 21.73
C ALA A 10 -21.87 2.24 22.77
N GLU A 11 -22.08 1.48 23.85
CA GLU A 11 -21.15 1.43 25.00
C GLU A 11 -19.77 0.89 24.67
N ASN A 12 -19.65 0.05 23.65
CA ASN A 12 -18.39 -0.56 23.21
C ASN A 12 -17.57 0.34 22.28
N VAL A 13 -18.05 1.54 21.96
CA VAL A 13 -17.32 2.49 21.07
C VAL A 13 -16.19 3.15 21.83
N MET A 14 -14.96 3.00 21.33
CA MET A 14 -13.80 3.71 21.88
C MET A 14 -13.80 5.14 21.38
N MET A 15 -13.74 6.10 22.33
CA MET A 15 -13.72 7.54 22.07
C MET A 15 -12.36 8.15 22.39
N PRO A 16 -11.95 9.24 21.71
CA PRO A 16 -10.77 10.03 22.11
C PRO A 16 -10.86 10.46 23.59
N GLN A 17 -9.80 10.22 24.36
CA GLN A 17 -9.73 10.56 25.80
C GLN A 17 -8.88 11.82 26.06
N TYR A 18 -8.31 12.43 25.03
CA TYR A 18 -7.51 13.66 25.11
C TYR A 18 -8.33 14.89 24.74
N ASP A 19 -7.86 16.06 25.16
CA ASP A 19 -8.51 17.32 24.83
C ASP A 19 -8.17 17.77 23.40
N ARG A 20 -9.12 17.58 22.49
CA ARG A 20 -8.98 17.95 21.08
C ARG A 20 -8.83 19.47 20.85
N GLN A 21 -9.23 20.32 21.79
CA GLN A 21 -9.06 21.76 21.65
C GLN A 21 -7.59 22.21 21.77
N HIS A 22 -6.73 21.38 22.36
CA HIS A 22 -5.30 21.63 22.43
C HIS A 22 -4.53 21.21 21.17
N LEU A 23 -5.18 20.51 20.25
CA LEU A 23 -4.53 20.07 19.00
C LEU A 23 -4.16 21.28 18.14
N LYS A 24 -2.97 21.22 17.56
CA LYS A 24 -2.47 22.14 16.55
C LYS A 24 -2.20 21.38 15.27
N THR A 25 -2.43 21.97 14.12
CA THR A 25 -2.03 21.37 12.85
C THR A 25 -0.52 21.30 12.76
N ARG A 26 0.06 20.16 13.17
CA ARG A 26 1.50 19.85 13.05
C ARG A 26 1.80 18.86 11.93
N ILE A 27 0.77 18.14 11.49
CA ILE A 27 0.82 17.26 10.33
C ILE A 27 -0.19 17.79 9.30
N VAL A 28 0.25 17.98 8.07
CA VAL A 28 -0.62 18.23 6.93
C VAL A 28 -0.59 17.00 6.05
N HIS A 29 -1.75 16.39 5.81
CA HIS A 29 -1.84 15.15 5.05
C HIS A 29 -2.57 15.32 3.73
N PHE A 30 -1.95 14.85 2.63
CA PHE A 30 -2.60 14.75 1.34
C PHE A 30 -3.32 13.42 1.18
N GLY A 31 -4.64 13.44 1.04
CA GLY A 31 -5.44 12.29 0.69
C GLY A 31 -6.19 11.66 1.86
N PHE A 32 -7.37 12.18 2.18
CA PHE A 32 -8.28 11.61 3.19
C PHE A 32 -8.91 10.30 2.72
N GLY A 33 -8.07 9.36 2.29
CA GLY A 33 -8.46 8.03 1.84
C GLY A 33 -8.72 7.07 2.99
N ALA A 34 -9.32 5.90 2.68
CA ALA A 34 -9.59 4.86 3.68
C ALA A 34 -8.30 4.36 4.33
N PHE A 35 -7.21 4.23 3.55
CA PHE A 35 -5.94 3.74 4.07
C PHE A 35 -5.34 4.67 5.13
N HIS A 36 -5.27 5.96 4.86
CA HIS A 36 -4.78 6.96 5.83
C HIS A 36 -5.61 6.97 7.12
N ARG A 37 -6.95 6.96 6.98
CA ARG A 37 -7.88 6.94 8.13
C ARG A 37 -7.66 5.74 9.05
N ALA A 38 -7.42 4.57 8.46
CA ALA A 38 -7.16 3.31 9.17
C ALA A 38 -5.71 3.15 9.64
N HIS A 39 -4.81 4.05 9.30
CA HIS A 39 -3.38 3.89 9.50
C HIS A 39 -2.77 5.05 10.27
N GLN A 40 -2.22 6.08 9.61
CA GLN A 40 -1.54 7.19 10.27
C GLN A 40 -2.46 7.95 11.22
N ALA A 41 -3.69 8.25 10.82
CA ALA A 41 -4.63 8.98 11.67
C ALA A 41 -4.98 8.19 12.93
N LEU A 42 -5.26 6.90 12.81
CA LEU A 42 -5.53 6.00 13.94
C LEU A 42 -4.31 5.87 14.86
N LEU A 43 -3.10 5.69 14.31
CA LEU A 43 -1.89 5.58 15.12
C LEU A 43 -1.55 6.88 15.85
N THR A 44 -1.78 8.03 15.21
CA THR A 44 -1.63 9.34 15.86
C THR A 44 -2.66 9.52 16.98
N ASP A 45 -3.90 9.10 16.77
CA ASP A 45 -4.95 9.08 17.78
C ASP A 45 -4.57 8.20 18.99
N ARG A 46 -3.98 7.01 18.74
CA ARG A 46 -3.48 6.13 19.81
C ARG A 46 -2.37 6.80 20.64
N VAL A 47 -1.44 7.51 19.98
CA VAL A 47 -0.39 8.28 20.70
C VAL A 47 -1.01 9.36 21.57
N LEU A 48 -1.96 10.13 21.03
CA LEU A 48 -2.66 11.19 21.78
C LEU A 48 -3.44 10.61 22.97
N ASN A 49 -4.10 9.49 22.82
CA ASN A 49 -4.79 8.80 23.92
C ASN A 49 -3.81 8.30 24.99
N ALA A 50 -2.61 7.85 24.62
CA ALA A 50 -1.63 7.32 25.57
C ALA A 50 -0.86 8.40 26.32
N GLN A 51 -0.54 9.53 25.68
CA GLN A 51 0.40 10.53 26.19
C GLN A 51 -0.12 11.97 26.17
N GLY A 52 -1.25 12.23 25.49
CA GLY A 52 -1.65 13.59 25.19
C GLY A 52 -0.75 14.25 24.14
N GLY A 53 -0.67 15.56 24.17
CA GLY A 53 0.12 16.34 23.22
C GLY A 53 -0.75 17.19 22.29
N ASP A 54 -0.10 17.81 21.30
CA ASP A 54 -0.75 18.77 20.39
C ASP A 54 -0.64 18.37 18.90
N TRP A 55 -0.32 17.11 18.59
CA TRP A 55 -0.14 16.60 17.23
C TRP A 55 -1.47 16.39 16.49
N GLY A 56 -2.05 17.48 16.00
CA GLY A 56 -3.24 17.43 15.14
C GLY A 56 -2.89 17.29 13.67
N ILE A 57 -3.83 16.72 12.91
CA ILE A 57 -3.72 16.48 11.47
C ILE A 57 -4.70 17.38 10.73
N CYS A 58 -4.23 18.15 9.75
CA CYS A 58 -5.06 18.80 8.75
C CYS A 58 -5.11 17.93 7.49
N GLU A 59 -6.30 17.51 7.09
CA GLU A 59 -6.51 16.75 5.87
C GLU A 59 -6.63 17.66 4.66
N ILE A 60 -5.89 17.34 3.59
CA ILE A 60 -5.93 18.09 2.34
C ILE A 60 -6.50 17.22 1.22
N SER A 61 -7.50 17.75 0.54
CA SER A 61 -7.98 17.22 -0.72
C SER A 61 -7.97 18.31 -1.79
N LEU A 62 -7.41 18.05 -2.96
CA LEU A 62 -7.25 19.09 -4.00
C LEU A 62 -8.52 19.27 -4.84
N PHE A 63 -8.72 18.43 -5.84
CA PHE A 63 -9.75 18.61 -6.85
C PHE A 63 -10.86 17.55 -6.80
N SER A 64 -10.93 16.77 -5.70
CA SER A 64 -11.93 15.75 -5.47
C SER A 64 -12.22 15.63 -3.98
N GLY A 65 -13.24 14.87 -3.60
CA GLY A 65 -13.52 14.59 -2.19
C GLY A 65 -14.17 15.75 -1.43
N ASP A 66 -14.64 16.80 -2.09
CA ASP A 66 -15.36 17.94 -1.52
C ASP A 66 -16.54 17.50 -0.63
N ARG A 67 -17.33 16.53 -1.09
CA ARG A 67 -18.44 15.96 -0.31
C ARG A 67 -17.95 15.30 0.97
N LEU A 68 -16.90 14.48 0.89
CA LEU A 68 -16.34 13.77 2.07
C LEU A 68 -15.76 14.76 3.08
N MET A 69 -15.07 15.82 2.60
CA MET A 69 -14.55 16.89 3.44
C MET A 69 -15.67 17.70 4.11
N SER A 70 -16.77 18.00 3.40
CA SER A 70 -17.93 18.64 3.99
C SER A 70 -18.56 17.78 5.09
N GLN A 71 -18.70 16.47 4.85
CA GLN A 71 -19.23 15.52 5.84
C GLN A 71 -18.33 15.42 7.07
N LEU A 72 -17.01 15.43 6.87
CA LEU A 72 -16.03 15.43 7.98
C LEU A 72 -16.18 16.68 8.87
N ARG A 73 -16.36 17.86 8.26
CA ARG A 73 -16.63 19.12 9.00
C ARG A 73 -17.94 19.07 9.78
N GLU A 74 -19.00 18.52 9.20
CA GLU A 74 -20.31 18.41 9.85
C GLU A 74 -20.29 17.56 11.12
N GLN A 75 -19.31 16.68 11.27
CA GLN A 75 -19.13 15.81 12.44
C GLN A 75 -17.88 16.16 13.26
N ASP A 76 -17.50 17.44 13.27
CA ASP A 76 -16.38 17.97 14.05
C ASP A 76 -15.05 17.23 13.79
N HIS A 77 -14.79 16.89 12.54
CA HIS A 77 -13.61 16.15 12.07
C HIS A 77 -13.40 14.76 12.72
N LEU A 78 -14.42 14.24 13.40
CA LEU A 78 -14.42 12.86 13.89
C LEU A 78 -14.79 11.89 12.77
N PHE A 79 -14.27 10.68 12.83
CA PHE A 79 -14.71 9.57 11.98
C PHE A 79 -14.42 8.22 12.66
N THR A 80 -15.08 7.18 12.18
CA THR A 80 -14.99 5.85 12.79
C THR A 80 -14.12 4.90 11.96
N VAL A 81 -13.26 4.17 12.65
CA VAL A 81 -12.57 2.99 12.15
C VAL A 81 -13.18 1.76 12.83
N LEU A 82 -13.76 0.84 12.06
CA LEU A 82 -14.23 -0.44 12.55
C LEU A 82 -13.18 -1.52 12.31
N GLU A 83 -12.48 -1.93 13.35
CA GLU A 83 -11.57 -3.09 13.28
C GLU A 83 -12.40 -4.38 13.32
N LYS A 84 -12.33 -5.18 12.23
CA LYS A 84 -13.11 -6.42 12.03
C LYS A 84 -12.23 -7.63 12.29
N GLY A 85 -12.29 -8.15 13.51
CA GLY A 85 -11.55 -9.34 13.93
C GLY A 85 -12.37 -10.61 13.88
N ALA A 86 -11.69 -11.76 13.92
CA ALA A 86 -12.35 -13.08 13.99
C ALA A 86 -13.19 -13.26 15.27
N ASN A 87 -12.84 -12.55 16.35
CA ASN A 87 -13.48 -12.64 17.67
C ASN A 87 -14.48 -11.49 17.95
N GLY A 88 -14.76 -10.67 16.95
CA GLY A 88 -15.67 -9.52 17.07
C GLY A 88 -15.13 -8.25 16.47
N ASN A 89 -15.99 -7.25 16.42
CA ASN A 89 -15.71 -5.94 15.86
C ASN A 89 -15.40 -4.92 16.96
N GLN A 90 -14.47 -4.03 16.72
CA GLN A 90 -14.15 -2.91 17.62
C GLN A 90 -14.33 -1.58 16.88
N PRO A 91 -15.38 -0.81 17.17
CA PRO A 91 -15.53 0.54 16.65
C PRO A 91 -14.69 1.54 17.44
N ILE A 92 -13.92 2.35 16.73
CA ILE A 92 -13.00 3.35 17.29
C ILE A 92 -13.29 4.69 16.61
N VAL A 93 -13.64 5.70 17.38
CA VAL A 93 -13.77 7.08 16.88
C VAL A 93 -12.42 7.76 16.93
N ILE A 94 -11.97 8.29 15.81
CA ILE A 94 -10.68 8.96 15.63
C ILE A 94 -10.88 10.46 15.77
N GLY A 95 -10.10 11.08 16.63
CA GLY A 95 -10.14 12.52 16.93
C GLY A 95 -8.86 13.28 16.59
N ALA A 96 -7.83 12.61 16.06
CA ALA A 96 -6.54 13.22 15.73
C ALA A 96 -6.62 14.25 14.57
N VAL A 97 -7.64 14.18 13.75
CA VAL A 97 -7.90 15.18 12.70
C VAL A 97 -8.59 16.39 13.35
N ASN A 98 -7.95 17.55 13.28
CA ASN A 98 -8.48 18.80 13.86
C ASN A 98 -8.96 19.81 12.80
N GLU A 99 -8.60 19.58 11.53
CA GLU A 99 -8.93 20.47 10.42
C GLU A 99 -8.94 19.74 9.09
N CYS A 100 -9.67 20.24 8.11
CA CYS A 100 -9.56 19.79 6.75
C CYS A 100 -9.77 20.93 5.76
N LEU A 101 -9.06 20.91 4.62
CA LEU A 101 -9.16 21.89 3.55
C LEU A 101 -9.32 21.19 2.20
N ASN A 102 -10.12 21.80 1.32
CA ASN A 102 -10.34 21.34 -0.03
C ASN A 102 -10.28 22.53 -1.00
N ALA A 103 -9.61 22.38 -2.14
CA ALA A 103 -9.39 23.47 -3.08
C ALA A 103 -10.70 24.06 -3.64
N THR A 104 -11.75 23.24 -3.76
CA THR A 104 -13.07 23.69 -4.21
C THR A 104 -13.87 24.43 -3.12
N LEU A 105 -13.76 23.96 -1.86
CA LEU A 105 -14.52 24.52 -0.75
C LEU A 105 -13.84 25.76 -0.12
N ASP A 106 -12.50 25.78 -0.12
CA ASP A 106 -11.75 26.81 0.60
C ASP A 106 -10.93 27.72 -0.32
N SER A 107 -10.04 27.22 -1.06
CA SER A 107 -9.20 27.73 -2.14
C SER A 107 -7.80 27.08 -2.11
N LEU A 108 -7.12 27.09 -3.22
CA LEU A 108 -5.74 26.64 -3.30
C LEU A 108 -4.79 27.51 -2.45
N ALA A 109 -5.05 28.82 -2.41
CA ALA A 109 -4.26 29.75 -1.60
C ALA A 109 -4.34 29.42 -0.09
N ALA A 110 -5.54 29.11 0.42
CA ALA A 110 -5.71 28.69 1.82
C ALA A 110 -4.96 27.38 2.12
N ILE A 111 -4.98 26.42 1.18
CA ILE A 111 -4.21 25.19 1.31
C ILE A 111 -2.72 25.50 1.41
N ILE A 112 -2.15 26.28 0.48
CA ILE A 112 -0.71 26.58 0.48
C ILE A 112 -0.31 27.32 1.77
N GLU A 113 -1.12 28.27 2.25
CA GLU A 113 -0.86 28.97 3.50
C GLU A 113 -0.89 28.02 4.73
N LYS A 114 -1.72 26.96 4.71
CA LYS A 114 -1.71 25.96 5.76
C LYS A 114 -0.35 25.28 5.91
N PHE A 115 0.32 24.93 4.81
CA PHE A 115 1.67 24.37 4.84
C PHE A 115 2.72 25.36 5.35
N CYS A 116 2.43 26.66 5.30
CA CYS A 116 3.33 27.72 5.75
C CYS A 116 3.14 28.09 7.21
N GLU A 117 2.23 27.47 7.93
CA GLU A 117 2.10 27.68 9.39
C GLU A 117 3.35 27.20 10.13
N PRO A 118 3.91 27.99 11.06
CA PRO A 118 5.20 27.69 11.70
C PRO A 118 5.26 26.32 12.41
N GLN A 119 4.13 25.87 13.00
CA GLN A 119 4.05 24.63 13.74
C GLN A 119 3.97 23.38 12.87
N VAL A 120 3.73 23.50 11.56
CA VAL A 120 3.69 22.35 10.63
C VAL A 120 5.09 21.73 10.53
N ALA A 121 5.21 20.50 10.98
CA ALA A 121 6.46 19.76 11.08
C ALA A 121 6.55 18.60 10.07
N ILE A 122 5.41 18.05 9.64
CA ILE A 122 5.34 16.92 8.75
C ILE A 122 4.28 17.18 7.68
N VAL A 123 4.65 16.89 6.42
CA VAL A 123 3.73 16.76 5.29
C VAL A 123 3.71 15.30 4.88
N SER A 124 2.58 14.63 5.06
CA SER A 124 2.44 13.21 4.70
C SER A 124 1.49 13.00 3.53
N LEU A 125 1.66 11.88 2.80
CA LEU A 125 0.96 11.63 1.55
C LEU A 125 0.45 10.19 1.46
N THR A 126 -0.81 10.05 1.04
CA THR A 126 -1.40 8.83 0.47
C THR A 126 -2.17 9.22 -0.80
N ILE A 127 -1.43 9.42 -1.88
CA ILE A 127 -1.93 9.99 -3.15
C ILE A 127 -1.87 9.02 -4.32
N THR A 128 -1.47 7.79 -4.06
CA THR A 128 -1.19 6.73 -5.03
C THR A 128 -0.01 7.07 -5.96
N GLU A 129 0.50 6.08 -6.68
CA GLU A 129 1.66 6.24 -7.57
C GLU A 129 1.51 7.40 -8.56
N LYS A 130 0.31 7.57 -9.11
CA LYS A 130 0.02 8.63 -10.09
C LYS A 130 0.13 10.05 -9.51
N GLY A 131 -0.07 10.21 -8.22
CA GLY A 131 -0.03 11.50 -7.54
C GLY A 131 1.37 12.12 -7.47
N TYR A 132 2.41 11.29 -7.55
CA TYR A 132 3.80 11.75 -7.54
C TYR A 132 4.28 12.29 -8.88
N CYS A 133 3.54 12.04 -9.97
CA CYS A 133 3.87 12.50 -11.32
C CYS A 133 5.29 12.08 -11.76
N ILE A 134 5.68 10.86 -11.45
CA ILE A 134 6.95 10.24 -11.80
C ILE A 134 6.77 9.39 -13.07
N ASP A 135 7.73 9.45 -13.98
CA ASP A 135 7.83 8.52 -15.09
C ASP A 135 8.35 7.16 -14.56
N PRO A 136 7.55 6.09 -14.65
CA PRO A 136 7.95 4.77 -14.13
C PRO A 136 9.21 4.19 -14.79
N ALA A 137 9.50 4.59 -16.03
CA ALA A 137 10.64 4.08 -16.77
C ALA A 137 11.97 4.69 -16.30
N THR A 138 11.95 5.93 -15.83
CA THR A 138 13.16 6.69 -15.46
C THR A 138 13.27 6.95 -13.97
N GLY A 139 12.18 6.84 -13.22
CA GLY A 139 12.09 7.24 -11.81
C GLY A 139 12.22 8.76 -11.58
N SER A 140 12.18 9.55 -12.64
CA SER A 140 12.30 11.00 -12.61
C SER A 140 10.92 11.68 -12.75
N LEU A 141 10.84 12.97 -12.39
CA LEU A 141 9.64 13.76 -12.60
C LEU A 141 9.19 13.73 -14.08
N ASP A 142 7.95 13.37 -14.33
CA ASP A 142 7.36 13.35 -15.69
C ASP A 142 7.00 14.77 -16.14
N LEU A 143 7.88 15.37 -16.94
CA LEU A 143 7.68 16.72 -17.48
C LEU A 143 6.56 16.79 -18.54
N SER A 144 6.12 15.64 -19.08
CA SER A 144 5.00 15.57 -20.01
C SER A 144 3.64 15.56 -19.30
N ASN A 145 3.62 15.34 -17.99
CA ASN A 145 2.41 15.36 -17.19
C ASN A 145 1.77 16.76 -17.20
N PRO A 146 0.49 16.91 -17.61
CA PRO A 146 -0.15 18.22 -17.75
C PRO A 146 -0.14 19.08 -16.47
N ARG A 147 -0.23 18.44 -15.29
CA ARG A 147 -0.18 19.15 -14.00
C ARG A 147 1.22 19.70 -13.74
N ILE A 148 2.27 18.94 -14.04
CA ILE A 148 3.66 19.38 -13.90
C ILE A 148 3.95 20.52 -14.88
N ALA A 149 3.53 20.39 -16.14
CA ALA A 149 3.68 21.46 -17.13
C ALA A 149 2.99 22.76 -16.69
N HIS A 150 1.77 22.67 -16.12
CA HIS A 150 1.07 23.81 -15.54
C HIS A 150 1.85 24.43 -14.38
N ASP A 151 2.29 23.62 -13.41
CA ASP A 151 2.95 24.09 -12.20
C ASP A 151 4.30 24.77 -12.48
N LEU A 152 4.99 24.34 -13.53
CA LEU A 152 6.21 25.00 -14.00
C LEU A 152 5.95 26.39 -14.63
N GLN A 153 4.79 26.57 -15.27
CA GLN A 153 4.38 27.84 -15.84
C GLN A 153 3.77 28.78 -14.78
N THR A 154 3.06 28.23 -13.80
CA THR A 154 2.35 28.96 -12.76
C THR A 154 2.73 28.44 -11.37
N PRO A 155 4.00 28.58 -10.94
CA PRO A 155 4.52 27.95 -9.74
C PRO A 155 3.91 28.45 -8.42
N THR A 156 3.20 29.59 -8.44
CA THR A 156 2.48 30.13 -7.29
C THR A 156 1.05 29.61 -7.14
N GLU A 157 0.54 28.91 -8.16
CA GLU A 157 -0.79 28.29 -8.20
C GLU A 157 -0.70 26.82 -8.65
N PRO A 158 0.07 25.97 -7.96
CA PRO A 158 0.33 24.61 -8.39
C PRO A 158 -0.89 23.70 -8.24
N HIS A 159 -1.04 22.74 -9.17
CA HIS A 159 -2.13 21.76 -9.21
C HIS A 159 -1.68 20.33 -8.88
N SER A 160 -0.38 20.08 -8.70
CA SER A 160 0.17 18.80 -8.30
C SER A 160 0.65 18.81 -6.85
N ALA A 161 0.68 17.65 -6.20
CA ALA A 161 1.24 17.55 -4.84
C ALA A 161 2.73 17.95 -4.80
N PRO A 162 3.60 17.52 -5.72
CA PRO A 162 4.98 18.01 -5.77
C PRO A 162 5.07 19.53 -5.93
N GLY A 163 4.23 20.13 -6.79
CA GLY A 163 4.19 21.58 -6.98
C GLY A 163 3.79 22.34 -5.75
N ILE A 164 2.76 21.88 -5.02
CA ILE A 164 2.31 22.49 -3.76
C ILE A 164 3.40 22.40 -2.67
N ILE A 165 4.03 21.24 -2.54
CA ILE A 165 5.12 21.04 -1.56
C ILE A 165 6.29 22.00 -1.86
N VAL A 166 6.69 22.11 -3.12
CA VAL A 166 7.78 23.01 -3.53
C VAL A 166 7.41 24.47 -3.31
N GLU A 167 6.19 24.89 -3.66
CA GLU A 167 5.73 26.26 -3.39
C GLU A 167 5.69 26.56 -1.89
N ALA A 168 5.19 25.64 -1.08
CA ALA A 168 5.18 25.82 0.38
C ALA A 168 6.59 25.91 0.97
N LEU A 169 7.53 25.06 0.54
CA LEU A 169 8.94 25.12 0.96
C LEU A 169 9.62 26.40 0.52
N HIS A 170 9.33 26.89 -0.70
CA HIS A 170 9.81 28.18 -1.18
C HIS A 170 9.33 29.32 -0.25
N ARG A 171 8.02 29.41 0.04
CA ARG A 171 7.47 30.44 0.93
C ARG A 171 8.02 30.35 2.35
N ARG A 172 8.17 29.13 2.88
CA ARG A 172 8.77 28.93 4.21
C ARG A 172 10.21 29.45 4.26
N ARG A 173 11.01 29.13 3.24
CA ARG A 173 12.38 29.65 3.11
C ARG A 173 12.41 31.17 3.08
N GLU A 174 11.58 31.81 2.23
CA GLU A 174 11.50 33.28 2.11
C GLU A 174 11.05 33.95 3.41
N ARG A 175 10.22 33.26 4.21
CA ARG A 175 9.74 33.75 5.51
C ARG A 175 10.68 33.40 6.68
N GLY A 176 11.80 32.73 6.43
CA GLY A 176 12.73 32.29 7.49
C GLY A 176 12.15 31.22 8.41
N LEU A 177 11.13 30.45 7.96
CA LEU A 177 10.54 29.36 8.72
C LEU A 177 11.35 28.07 8.54
N GLN A 178 11.29 27.20 9.54
CA GLN A 178 11.88 25.87 9.46
C GLN A 178 11.20 25.04 8.34
N PRO A 179 11.91 24.14 7.64
CA PRO A 179 11.29 23.21 6.72
C PRO A 179 10.42 22.18 7.47
N PHE A 180 9.70 21.36 6.72
CA PHE A 180 9.00 20.18 7.24
C PHE A 180 9.59 18.90 6.66
N THR A 181 9.33 17.78 7.29
CA THR A 181 9.60 16.44 6.75
C THR A 181 8.51 16.07 5.74
N VAL A 182 8.90 15.49 4.61
CA VAL A 182 7.95 14.96 3.60
C VAL A 182 7.91 13.45 3.71
N LEU A 183 6.75 12.91 4.11
CA LEU A 183 6.56 11.51 4.49
C LEU A 183 5.55 10.83 3.57
N SER A 184 6.02 10.03 2.60
CA SER A 184 5.12 9.17 1.85
C SER A 184 4.66 7.99 2.71
N CYS A 185 3.34 7.79 2.79
CA CYS A 185 2.72 6.62 3.42
C CYS A 185 2.02 5.74 2.37
N ASP A 186 2.30 5.95 1.10
CA ASP A 186 1.79 5.10 0.03
C ASP A 186 2.43 3.71 0.03
N ASN A 187 1.64 2.72 -0.32
CA ASN A 187 2.08 1.34 -0.45
C ASN A 187 2.76 1.11 -1.83
N ILE A 188 3.83 1.84 -2.08
CA ILE A 188 4.66 1.75 -3.28
C ILE A 188 6.11 1.45 -2.88
N PRO A 189 6.87 0.71 -3.70
CA PRO A 189 8.28 0.45 -3.41
C PRO A 189 9.09 1.75 -3.32
N ASP A 190 9.99 1.79 -2.33
CA ASP A 190 10.94 2.88 -2.13
C ASP A 190 10.28 4.27 -2.10
N ASN A 191 9.16 4.36 -1.39
CA ASN A 191 8.28 5.53 -1.40
C ASN A 191 8.98 6.84 -0.97
N GLY A 192 9.97 6.77 -0.08
CA GLY A 192 10.77 7.93 0.33
C GLY A 192 11.57 8.52 -0.84
N HIS A 193 12.22 7.67 -1.65
CA HIS A 193 12.93 8.10 -2.85
C HIS A 193 11.98 8.60 -3.95
N VAL A 194 10.83 7.95 -4.11
CA VAL A 194 9.83 8.39 -5.10
C VAL A 194 9.39 9.83 -4.81
N VAL A 195 9.00 10.13 -3.59
CA VAL A 195 8.57 11.49 -3.24
C VAL A 195 9.72 12.48 -3.28
N LYS A 196 10.93 12.08 -2.87
CA LYS A 196 12.15 12.91 -2.97
C LYS A 196 12.44 13.29 -4.43
N ASN A 197 12.41 12.33 -5.34
CA ASN A 197 12.64 12.58 -6.77
C ASN A 197 11.59 13.51 -7.36
N ALA A 198 10.32 13.37 -6.98
CA ALA A 198 9.24 14.24 -7.42
C ALA A 198 9.46 15.69 -6.94
N VAL A 199 9.75 15.88 -5.66
CA VAL A 199 9.92 17.20 -5.06
C VAL A 199 11.20 17.87 -5.56
N LEU A 200 12.34 17.18 -5.56
CA LEU A 200 13.59 17.74 -6.05
C LEU A 200 13.56 18.01 -7.55
N GLY A 201 12.97 17.11 -8.35
CA GLY A 201 12.82 17.32 -9.79
C GLY A 201 11.99 18.57 -10.10
N MET A 202 10.91 18.79 -9.37
CA MET A 202 10.08 20.00 -9.48
C MET A 202 10.82 21.25 -9.03
N ALA A 203 11.52 21.19 -7.90
CA ALA A 203 12.29 22.30 -7.36
C ALA A 203 13.44 22.73 -8.29
N GLU A 204 14.17 21.76 -8.87
CA GLU A 204 15.29 22.04 -9.79
C GLU A 204 14.83 22.76 -11.05
N LYS A 205 13.67 22.40 -11.59
CA LYS A 205 13.09 23.09 -12.74
C LYS A 205 12.61 24.50 -12.42
N ARG A 206 12.29 24.77 -11.16
CA ARG A 206 11.88 26.12 -10.71
C ARG A 206 13.10 26.97 -10.36
N SER A 207 14.01 26.48 -9.54
CA SER A 207 15.25 27.15 -9.10
C SER A 207 16.25 26.14 -8.55
N PRO A 208 17.47 26.02 -9.15
CA PRO A 208 18.52 25.16 -8.62
C PRO A 208 18.90 25.48 -7.16
N GLU A 209 18.86 26.76 -6.75
CA GLU A 209 19.17 27.16 -5.37
C GLU A 209 18.10 26.65 -4.40
N LEU A 210 16.82 26.62 -4.81
CA LEU A 210 15.73 26.06 -4.01
C LEU A 210 15.89 24.56 -3.89
N ALA A 211 16.22 23.87 -4.99
CA ALA A 211 16.44 22.42 -4.97
C ALA A 211 17.61 22.06 -4.06
N HIS A 212 18.70 22.78 -4.11
CA HIS A 212 19.86 22.58 -3.22
C HIS A 212 19.47 22.80 -1.75
N TRP A 213 18.74 23.87 -1.43
CA TRP A 213 18.26 24.11 -0.08
C TRP A 213 17.32 22.99 0.42
N ILE A 214 16.39 22.51 -0.41
CA ILE A 214 15.51 21.39 -0.08
C ILE A 214 16.33 20.13 0.19
N GLN A 215 17.31 19.83 -0.66
CA GLN A 215 18.17 18.65 -0.50
C GLN A 215 18.96 18.65 0.82
N GLU A 216 19.37 19.83 1.29
CA GLU A 216 20.15 19.97 2.53
C GLU A 216 19.28 20.01 3.80
N HIS A 217 18.03 20.49 3.71
CA HIS A 217 17.25 20.84 4.90
C HIS A 217 15.96 20.01 5.06
N VAL A 218 15.50 19.34 4.02
CA VAL A 218 14.25 18.54 4.05
C VAL A 218 14.59 17.07 4.11
N SER A 219 13.93 16.32 4.98
CA SER A 219 14.05 14.86 5.02
C SER A 219 12.88 14.19 4.30
N PHE A 220 13.16 13.01 3.74
CA PHE A 220 12.23 12.18 3.01
C PHE A 220 12.32 10.73 3.53
N PRO A 221 11.85 10.44 4.75
CA PRO A 221 11.94 9.11 5.32
C PRO A 221 11.20 8.09 4.46
N GLY A 222 11.82 6.92 4.26
CA GLY A 222 11.13 5.77 3.71
C GLY A 222 10.17 5.17 4.74
N THR A 223 9.05 4.62 4.27
CA THR A 223 8.10 3.93 5.14
C THR A 223 7.64 2.60 4.56
N MET A 224 7.34 1.64 5.41
CA MET A 224 6.63 0.43 5.04
C MET A 224 5.34 0.36 5.83
N VAL A 225 4.23 0.30 5.13
CA VAL A 225 2.88 0.29 5.70
C VAL A 225 2.19 -1.03 5.36
N ASP A 226 1.55 -1.65 6.33
CA ASP A 226 0.80 -2.88 6.15
C ASP A 226 -0.48 -2.91 6.99
N ARG A 227 -1.59 -2.84 6.32
CA ARG A 227 -2.93 -3.06 6.84
C ARG A 227 -3.88 -3.33 5.69
N ILE A 228 -4.76 -4.32 5.83
CA ILE A 228 -5.83 -4.55 4.87
C ILE A 228 -6.99 -3.61 5.19
N VAL A 229 -7.28 -2.71 4.26
CA VAL A 229 -8.37 -1.73 4.35
C VAL A 229 -9.22 -1.83 3.09
N PRO A 230 -10.33 -2.59 3.11
CA PRO A 230 -11.25 -2.68 1.98
C PRO A 230 -11.88 -1.33 1.65
N ALA A 231 -12.24 -1.13 0.38
CA ALA A 231 -12.98 0.05 -0.02
C ALA A 231 -14.33 0.11 0.72
N ALA A 232 -14.71 1.32 1.15
CA ALA A 232 -16.02 1.53 1.79
C ALA A 232 -17.14 1.28 0.78
N THR A 233 -18.16 0.53 1.21
CA THR A 233 -19.37 0.23 0.46
C THR A 233 -20.59 0.67 1.27
N GLU A 234 -21.75 0.79 0.62
CA GLU A 234 -23.01 1.07 1.35
C GLU A 234 -23.29 0.01 2.41
N GLU A 235 -23.00 -1.27 2.13
CA GLU A 235 -23.16 -2.37 3.08
C GLU A 235 -22.22 -2.20 4.29
N SER A 236 -20.93 -1.87 4.07
CA SER A 236 -19.99 -1.66 5.17
C SER A 236 -20.33 -0.44 6.01
N LEU A 237 -20.79 0.65 5.40
CA LEU A 237 -21.24 1.84 6.12
C LEU A 237 -22.51 1.56 6.94
N ALA A 238 -23.46 0.77 6.41
CA ALA A 238 -24.65 0.35 7.15
C ALA A 238 -24.31 -0.59 8.32
N GLU A 239 -23.31 -1.45 8.17
CA GLU A 239 -22.80 -2.29 9.25
C GLU A 239 -22.20 -1.42 10.37
N ILE A 240 -21.33 -0.47 10.03
CA ILE A 240 -20.73 0.44 10.99
C ILE A 240 -21.79 1.29 11.71
N ALA A 241 -22.80 1.76 10.97
CA ALA A 241 -23.90 2.53 11.56
C ALA A 241 -24.72 1.72 12.59
N ARG A 242 -24.88 0.40 12.39
CA ARG A 242 -25.50 -0.49 13.38
C ARG A 242 -24.65 -0.65 14.64
N GLU A 243 -23.32 -0.80 14.47
CA GLU A 243 -22.39 -0.90 15.61
C GLU A 243 -22.31 0.39 16.43
N LEU A 244 -22.43 1.54 15.79
CA LEU A 244 -22.36 2.86 16.44
C LEU A 244 -23.68 3.32 17.03
N GLY A 245 -24.82 2.92 16.46
CA GLY A 245 -26.14 3.48 16.71
C GLY A 245 -26.43 4.79 15.94
N VAL A 246 -25.54 5.24 15.09
CA VAL A 246 -25.65 6.45 14.24
C VAL A 246 -24.87 6.30 12.96
N ALA A 247 -25.31 6.95 11.88
CA ALA A 247 -24.57 6.94 10.61
C ALA A 247 -23.31 7.80 10.69
N ASP A 248 -22.23 7.27 10.12
CA ASP A 248 -20.97 7.98 9.91
C ASP A 248 -20.54 7.83 8.43
N PRO A 249 -20.74 8.86 7.60
CA PRO A 249 -20.37 8.82 6.18
C PRO A 249 -18.86 8.81 5.94
N CYS A 250 -18.06 9.13 6.95
CA CYS A 250 -16.61 9.11 6.89
C CYS A 250 -16.01 7.81 7.46
N ALA A 251 -16.83 6.87 7.88
CA ALA A 251 -16.39 5.62 8.48
C ALA A 251 -15.67 4.70 7.47
N ILE A 252 -14.77 3.88 7.98
CA ILE A 252 -14.11 2.79 7.22
C ILE A 252 -14.00 1.54 8.08
N SER A 253 -13.83 0.40 7.43
CA SER A 253 -13.51 -0.86 8.11
C SER A 253 -12.13 -1.37 7.70
N CYS A 254 -11.47 -2.11 8.58
CA CYS A 254 -10.16 -2.69 8.35
C CYS A 254 -9.96 -3.94 9.21
N GLU A 255 -8.85 -4.65 8.97
CA GLU A 255 -8.40 -5.70 9.89
C GLU A 255 -7.83 -5.12 11.18
N PRO A 256 -7.76 -5.91 12.27
CA PRO A 256 -7.12 -5.49 13.52
C PRO A 256 -5.60 -5.30 13.39
N PHE A 257 -4.95 -6.10 12.53
CA PHE A 257 -3.51 -5.99 12.30
C PHE A 257 -3.15 -4.65 11.69
N ILE A 258 -2.07 -4.06 12.19
CA ILE A 258 -1.47 -2.85 11.66
C ILE A 258 0.04 -2.93 11.86
N GLN A 259 0.81 -2.61 10.83
CA GLN A 259 2.24 -2.42 10.93
C GLN A 259 2.65 -1.15 10.19
N TRP A 260 3.50 -0.37 10.83
CA TRP A 260 4.12 0.79 10.24
C TRP A 260 5.58 0.84 10.66
N VAL A 261 6.47 0.87 9.68
CA VAL A 261 7.90 1.00 9.87
C VAL A 261 8.34 2.29 9.20
N ILE A 262 9.10 3.11 9.89
CA ILE A 262 9.49 4.45 9.43
C ILE A 262 10.98 4.65 9.67
N GLU A 263 11.69 5.21 8.71
CA GLU A 263 13.04 5.72 8.93
C GLU A 263 13.00 6.93 9.86
N ASP A 264 13.74 6.87 10.98
CA ASP A 264 13.71 7.93 12.00
C ASP A 264 14.58 9.13 11.59
N ASN A 265 14.14 9.83 10.57
CA ASN A 265 14.80 11.01 10.01
C ASN A 265 13.80 12.17 9.84
N PHE A 266 13.59 12.94 10.90
CA PHE A 266 12.64 14.05 10.95
C PHE A 266 13.33 15.36 11.29
N VAL A 267 13.06 16.42 10.51
CA VAL A 267 13.75 17.73 10.66
C VAL A 267 13.15 18.63 11.74
N CYS A 268 11.85 18.45 12.06
CA CYS A 268 11.14 19.28 13.05
C CYS A 268 10.38 18.45 14.09
N GLY A 269 10.88 17.26 14.41
CA GLY A 269 10.24 16.33 15.33
C GLY A 269 9.05 15.59 14.75
N ARG A 270 8.48 14.70 15.54
CA ARG A 270 7.37 13.80 15.18
C ARG A 270 6.60 13.37 16.44
N PRO A 271 5.37 12.85 16.31
CA PRO A 271 4.73 12.12 17.40
C PRO A 271 5.60 10.93 17.86
N GLN A 272 5.46 10.54 19.11
CA GLN A 272 6.12 9.33 19.62
C GLN A 272 5.33 8.08 19.18
N TRP A 273 5.25 7.85 17.87
CA TRP A 273 4.48 6.75 17.28
C TRP A 273 4.89 5.36 17.75
N GLU A 274 6.12 5.19 18.22
CA GLU A 274 6.60 3.95 18.85
C GLU A 274 5.75 3.53 20.05
N THR A 275 5.12 4.43 20.76
CA THR A 275 4.18 4.12 21.85
C THR A 275 2.86 3.53 21.38
N ALA A 276 2.54 3.72 20.10
CA ALA A 276 1.42 3.06 19.42
C ALA A 276 1.85 1.83 18.62
N GLY A 277 3.10 1.35 18.78
CA GLY A 277 3.62 0.15 18.13
C GLY A 277 4.29 0.36 16.77
N VAL A 278 4.51 1.62 16.36
CA VAL A 278 5.25 1.93 15.13
C VAL A 278 6.74 1.61 15.33
N GLN A 279 7.36 1.04 14.33
CA GLN A 279 8.78 0.67 14.36
C GLN A 279 9.61 1.79 13.72
N MET A 280 10.48 2.41 14.52
CA MET A 280 11.42 3.43 14.07
C MET A 280 12.75 2.76 13.75
N VAL A 281 13.23 2.91 12.51
CA VAL A 281 14.42 2.20 11.99
C VAL A 281 15.38 3.15 11.29
N GLU A 282 16.61 2.70 11.04
CA GLU A 282 17.58 3.43 10.23
C GLU A 282 17.35 3.23 8.71
N ASN A 283 16.87 2.05 8.32
CA ASN A 283 16.63 1.67 6.92
C ASN A 283 15.39 0.80 6.82
N VAL A 284 14.43 1.24 6.03
CA VAL A 284 13.14 0.54 5.84
C VAL A 284 13.21 -0.59 4.80
N LEU A 285 14.21 -0.61 3.93
CA LEU A 285 14.30 -1.54 2.80
C LEU A 285 14.20 -3.03 3.19
N PRO A 286 14.86 -3.52 4.27
CA PRO A 286 14.72 -4.91 4.69
C PRO A 286 13.27 -5.27 5.08
N TRP A 287 12.54 -4.35 5.69
CA TRP A 287 11.13 -4.50 6.08
C TRP A 287 10.21 -4.52 4.87
N GLU A 288 10.48 -3.66 3.90
CA GLU A 288 9.76 -3.62 2.62
C GLU A 288 9.94 -4.95 1.87
N GLN A 289 11.17 -5.45 1.75
CA GLN A 289 11.46 -6.74 1.11
C GLN A 289 10.77 -7.89 1.84
N MET A 290 10.76 -7.90 3.16
CA MET A 290 10.06 -8.91 3.95
C MET A 290 8.57 -8.93 3.61
N LYS A 291 7.91 -7.78 3.64
CA LYS A 291 6.49 -7.66 3.28
C LYS A 291 6.24 -8.09 1.83
N LEU A 292 7.02 -7.58 0.87
CA LEU A 292 6.83 -7.87 -0.54
C LEU A 292 6.99 -9.35 -0.85
N ARG A 293 7.96 -10.02 -0.26
CA ARG A 293 8.23 -11.43 -0.54
C ARG A 293 7.33 -12.35 0.28
N MET A 294 7.30 -12.21 1.61
CA MET A 294 6.54 -13.12 2.46
C MET A 294 5.03 -12.88 2.36
N LEU A 295 4.54 -11.66 2.62
CA LEU A 295 3.11 -11.37 2.55
C LEU A 295 2.61 -11.32 1.12
N ASN A 296 3.13 -10.40 0.31
CA ASN A 296 2.58 -10.15 -1.02
C ASN A 296 2.89 -11.28 -1.99
N GLY A 297 4.04 -11.95 -1.85
CA GLY A 297 4.39 -13.13 -2.66
C GLY A 297 3.47 -14.31 -2.39
N SER A 298 3.26 -14.68 -1.12
CA SER A 298 2.32 -15.76 -0.77
C SER A 298 0.87 -15.41 -1.10
N HIS A 299 0.48 -14.15 -0.97
CA HIS A 299 -0.84 -13.66 -1.37
C HIS A 299 -1.08 -13.84 -2.89
N SER A 300 -0.08 -13.51 -3.72
CA SER A 300 -0.14 -13.75 -5.17
C SER A 300 -0.17 -15.24 -5.51
N PHE A 301 0.65 -16.06 -4.85
CA PHE A 301 0.65 -17.52 -5.00
C PHE A 301 -0.75 -18.10 -4.74
N LEU A 302 -1.35 -17.75 -3.61
CA LEU A 302 -2.70 -18.18 -3.25
C LEU A 302 -3.76 -17.65 -4.22
N ALA A 303 -3.61 -16.42 -4.72
CA ALA A 303 -4.55 -15.82 -5.64
C ALA A 303 -4.60 -16.56 -6.98
N TYR A 304 -3.44 -16.82 -7.58
CA TYR A 304 -3.41 -17.51 -8.89
C TYR A 304 -3.82 -18.97 -8.78
N LEU A 305 -3.19 -19.73 -7.92
CA LEU A 305 -3.45 -21.17 -7.78
C LEU A 305 -4.80 -21.44 -7.12
N GLY A 306 -5.21 -20.61 -6.16
CA GLY A 306 -6.51 -20.71 -5.52
C GLY A 306 -7.66 -20.42 -6.48
N TYR A 307 -7.53 -19.37 -7.32
CA TYR A 307 -8.52 -19.09 -8.35
C TYR A 307 -8.67 -20.26 -9.33
N LEU A 308 -7.55 -20.77 -9.86
CA LEU A 308 -7.54 -21.91 -10.78
C LEU A 308 -8.17 -23.16 -10.16
N ALA A 309 -7.94 -23.39 -8.86
CA ALA A 309 -8.53 -24.49 -8.09
C ALA A 309 -10.01 -24.25 -7.69
N GLY A 310 -10.61 -23.12 -8.05
CA GLY A 310 -12.01 -22.79 -7.77
C GLY A 310 -12.29 -22.12 -6.43
N PHE A 311 -11.27 -21.69 -5.68
CA PHE A 311 -11.46 -20.93 -4.44
C PHE A 311 -11.75 -19.46 -4.74
N GLN A 312 -12.84 -18.93 -4.16
CA GLN A 312 -13.27 -17.55 -4.40
C GLN A 312 -12.53 -16.54 -3.53
N HIS A 313 -12.19 -16.92 -2.29
CA HIS A 313 -11.54 -16.06 -1.32
C HIS A 313 -10.24 -16.68 -0.81
N ILE A 314 -9.33 -15.84 -0.34
CA ILE A 314 -8.08 -16.29 0.28
C ILE A 314 -8.38 -17.13 1.54
N SER A 315 -9.41 -16.77 2.29
CA SER A 315 -9.85 -17.56 3.45
C SER A 315 -10.27 -18.99 3.07
N ASP A 316 -10.83 -19.21 1.87
CA ASP A 316 -11.16 -20.54 1.39
C ASP A 316 -9.89 -21.36 1.13
N CYS A 317 -8.85 -20.74 0.55
CA CYS A 317 -7.53 -21.36 0.41
C CYS A 317 -6.96 -21.80 1.76
N MET A 318 -7.14 -21.00 2.81
CA MET A 318 -6.62 -21.31 4.14
C MET A 318 -7.37 -22.45 4.86
N GLN A 319 -8.60 -22.75 4.46
CA GLN A 319 -9.33 -23.93 4.94
C GLN A 319 -8.80 -25.23 4.31
N ASN A 320 -8.11 -25.14 3.16
CA ASN A 320 -7.45 -26.26 2.52
C ASN A 320 -6.05 -26.45 3.11
N SER A 321 -5.81 -27.62 3.72
CA SER A 321 -4.54 -27.91 4.41
C SER A 321 -3.31 -27.85 3.50
N ALA A 322 -3.43 -28.26 2.24
CA ALA A 322 -2.31 -28.23 1.28
C ALA A 322 -1.96 -26.79 0.89
N PHE A 323 -2.94 -25.94 0.64
CA PHE A 323 -2.71 -24.53 0.33
C PHE A 323 -2.15 -23.76 1.53
N ARG A 324 -2.64 -24.05 2.72
CA ARG A 324 -2.11 -23.46 3.96
C ARG A 324 -0.65 -23.85 4.19
N GLU A 325 -0.33 -25.13 4.05
CA GLU A 325 1.03 -25.65 4.16
C GLU A 325 1.96 -25.11 3.08
N ALA A 326 1.48 -25.01 1.84
CA ALA A 326 2.25 -24.44 0.74
C ALA A 326 2.58 -22.96 0.98
N ALA A 327 1.63 -22.16 1.45
CA ALA A 327 1.87 -20.77 1.79
C ALA A 327 2.90 -20.62 2.92
N TYR A 328 2.81 -21.45 3.94
CA TYR A 328 3.76 -21.46 5.05
C TYR A 328 5.17 -21.82 4.59
N ARG A 329 5.34 -22.92 3.83
CA ARG A 329 6.65 -23.33 3.30
C ARG A 329 7.22 -22.34 2.30
N LEU A 330 6.38 -21.76 1.44
CA LEU A 330 6.80 -20.70 0.54
C LEU A 330 7.42 -19.54 1.32
N MET A 331 6.75 -19.09 2.38
CA MET A 331 7.26 -18.00 3.21
C MET A 331 8.57 -18.34 3.91
N LEU A 332 8.66 -19.51 4.57
CA LEU A 332 9.82 -19.85 5.41
C LEU A 332 10.99 -20.47 4.65
N ASN A 333 10.72 -21.35 3.67
CA ASN A 333 11.77 -22.10 3.02
C ASN A 333 12.30 -21.42 1.76
N GLU A 334 11.47 -20.59 1.10
CA GLU A 334 11.86 -19.99 -0.18
C GLU A 334 11.93 -18.46 -0.13
N GLN A 335 11.07 -17.77 0.61
CA GLN A 335 11.11 -16.30 0.69
C GLN A 335 12.01 -15.79 1.83
N ALA A 336 11.83 -16.28 3.06
CA ALA A 336 12.61 -15.84 4.21
C ALA A 336 14.13 -15.97 3.99
N PRO A 337 14.68 -17.06 3.41
CA PRO A 337 16.11 -17.16 3.17
C PRO A 337 16.68 -16.10 2.21
N THR A 338 15.83 -15.42 1.43
CA THR A 338 16.26 -14.36 0.52
C THR A 338 16.35 -12.99 1.17
N LEU A 339 15.89 -12.84 2.41
CA LEU A 339 15.81 -11.57 3.11
C LEU A 339 17.12 -11.25 3.85
N GLN A 340 17.37 -9.96 4.04
CA GLN A 340 18.49 -9.42 4.80
C GLN A 340 17.96 -8.64 6.02
N ILE A 341 17.03 -9.24 6.75
CA ILE A 341 16.44 -8.66 7.95
C ILE A 341 16.94 -9.42 9.18
N THR A 342 17.33 -8.70 10.21
CA THR A 342 17.70 -9.20 11.52
C THR A 342 16.68 -8.80 12.56
N ASP A 343 16.71 -9.44 13.73
CA ASP A 343 15.87 -9.10 14.89
C ASP A 343 14.34 -9.22 14.65
N VAL A 344 13.94 -10.02 13.65
CA VAL A 344 12.54 -10.38 13.37
C VAL A 344 12.40 -11.90 13.41
N ASP A 345 11.44 -12.38 14.18
CA ASP A 345 11.02 -13.77 14.13
C ASP A 345 10.16 -14.01 12.88
N LEU A 346 10.81 -14.48 11.81
CA LEU A 346 10.14 -14.71 10.52
C LEU A 346 9.15 -15.89 10.57
N ASP A 347 9.31 -16.83 11.50
CA ASP A 347 8.36 -17.91 11.71
C ASP A 347 7.06 -17.36 12.33
N GLN A 348 7.16 -16.58 13.40
CA GLN A 348 6.01 -15.92 13.99
C GLN A 348 5.35 -14.96 13.02
N TYR A 349 6.13 -14.27 12.18
CA TYR A 349 5.58 -13.41 11.13
C TYR A 349 4.78 -14.24 10.11
N ALA A 350 5.30 -15.38 9.62
CA ALA A 350 4.59 -16.26 8.69
C ALA A 350 3.29 -16.80 9.31
N LEU A 351 3.31 -17.23 10.58
CA LEU A 351 2.11 -17.70 11.29
C LEU A 351 1.06 -16.59 11.40
N SER A 352 1.47 -15.36 11.72
CA SER A 352 0.55 -14.20 11.77
C SER A 352 -0.09 -13.89 10.42
N LEU A 353 0.66 -14.06 9.31
CA LEU A 353 0.15 -13.89 7.96
C LEU A 353 -0.90 -14.95 7.60
N LEU A 354 -0.68 -16.21 7.99
CA LEU A 354 -1.67 -17.27 7.78
C LEU A 354 -2.97 -17.01 8.54
N GLU A 355 -2.90 -16.47 9.76
CA GLU A 355 -4.07 -16.08 10.53
C GLU A 355 -4.84 -14.93 9.86
N ARG A 356 -4.12 -13.92 9.34
CA ARG A 356 -4.72 -12.80 8.58
C ARG A 356 -5.41 -13.32 7.32
N PHE A 357 -4.76 -14.21 6.57
CA PHE A 357 -5.34 -14.81 5.36
C PHE A 357 -6.58 -15.67 5.66
N ALA A 358 -6.63 -16.30 6.82
CA ALA A 358 -7.77 -17.10 7.24
C ALA A 358 -8.98 -16.27 7.69
N ASN A 359 -8.86 -14.96 7.87
CA ASN A 359 -9.95 -14.11 8.34
C ASN A 359 -11.05 -13.95 7.27
N PRO A 360 -12.24 -14.60 7.44
CA PRO A 360 -13.31 -14.54 6.44
C PRO A 360 -14.04 -13.20 6.42
N ALA A 361 -13.89 -12.37 7.47
CA ALA A 361 -14.56 -11.08 7.58
C ALA A 361 -14.06 -10.07 6.52
N LEU A 362 -12.86 -10.25 5.99
CA LEU A 362 -12.26 -9.36 4.98
C LEU A 362 -12.76 -9.63 3.56
N LYS A 363 -13.35 -10.81 3.30
CA LYS A 363 -13.88 -11.23 1.97
C LYS A 363 -12.90 -10.95 0.80
N HIS A 364 -11.62 -11.24 1.00
CA HIS A 364 -10.55 -10.95 0.04
C HIS A 364 -10.62 -11.92 -1.14
N LYS A 365 -11.06 -11.44 -2.30
CA LYS A 365 -11.28 -12.28 -3.49
C LYS A 365 -9.97 -12.61 -4.19
N THR A 366 -9.77 -13.88 -4.55
CA THR A 366 -8.60 -14.36 -5.27
C THR A 366 -8.38 -13.59 -6.57
N TRP A 367 -9.43 -13.36 -7.37
CA TRP A 367 -9.33 -12.64 -8.64
C TRP A 367 -8.94 -11.16 -8.47
N GLN A 368 -9.33 -10.48 -7.39
CA GLN A 368 -8.93 -9.09 -7.12
C GLN A 368 -7.44 -8.99 -6.83
N ILE A 369 -6.89 -9.95 -6.09
CA ILE A 369 -5.46 -10.01 -5.77
C ILE A 369 -4.65 -10.39 -6.99
N ALA A 370 -5.21 -11.24 -7.87
CA ALA A 370 -4.59 -11.68 -9.11
C ALA A 370 -4.44 -10.58 -10.18
N MET A 371 -5.18 -9.46 -10.06
CA MET A 371 -5.04 -8.32 -10.96
C MET A 371 -3.62 -7.75 -10.96
N ASP A 372 -3.22 -7.13 -12.08
CA ASP A 372 -1.94 -6.43 -12.24
C ASP A 372 -0.72 -7.32 -11.97
N GLY A 373 -0.84 -8.62 -12.28
CA GLY A 373 0.19 -9.61 -12.02
C GLY A 373 1.52 -9.30 -12.71
N SER A 374 1.46 -8.72 -13.91
CA SER A 374 2.66 -8.31 -14.66
C SER A 374 3.52 -7.28 -13.90
N GLN A 375 2.91 -6.39 -13.12
CA GLN A 375 3.61 -5.41 -12.29
C GLN A 375 4.04 -5.98 -10.93
N LYS A 376 3.32 -6.98 -10.43
CA LYS A 376 3.53 -7.55 -9.10
C LYS A 376 4.59 -8.66 -9.08
N LEU A 377 4.61 -9.50 -10.11
CA LEU A 377 5.43 -10.72 -10.16
C LEU A 377 6.94 -10.45 -9.99
N PRO A 378 7.55 -9.42 -10.62
CA PRO A 378 8.98 -9.17 -10.49
C PRO A 378 9.44 -9.04 -9.03
N GLN A 379 8.86 -8.14 -8.30
CA GLN A 379 9.26 -7.82 -6.92
C GLN A 379 8.78 -8.84 -5.88
N ARG A 380 7.69 -9.56 -6.16
CA ARG A 380 7.09 -10.53 -5.22
C ARG A 380 7.70 -11.92 -5.29
N MET A 381 8.18 -12.33 -6.47
CA MET A 381 8.67 -13.69 -6.72
C MET A 381 10.02 -13.71 -7.45
N LEU A 382 10.18 -12.96 -8.56
CA LEU A 382 11.36 -13.11 -9.42
C LEU A 382 12.64 -12.64 -8.74
N GLU A 383 12.61 -11.59 -7.92
CA GLU A 383 13.77 -11.16 -7.14
C GLU A 383 14.23 -12.23 -6.13
N GLY A 384 13.27 -12.90 -5.46
CA GLY A 384 13.57 -14.04 -4.60
C GLY A 384 14.22 -15.20 -5.38
N ILE A 385 13.69 -15.50 -6.56
CA ILE A 385 14.24 -16.55 -7.44
C ILE A 385 15.69 -16.22 -7.85
N ARG A 386 16.02 -14.97 -8.15
CA ARG A 386 17.41 -14.57 -8.46
C ARG A 386 18.36 -14.90 -7.31
N VAL A 387 17.94 -14.69 -6.08
CA VAL A 387 18.76 -15.03 -4.91
C VAL A 387 18.99 -16.54 -4.82
N HIS A 388 17.95 -17.36 -5.07
CA HIS A 388 18.07 -18.82 -5.09
C HIS A 388 18.98 -19.31 -6.23
N LEU A 389 18.84 -18.76 -7.42
CA LEU A 389 19.71 -19.09 -8.56
C LEU A 389 21.18 -18.78 -8.26
N ALA A 390 21.46 -17.63 -7.65
CA ALA A 390 22.81 -17.24 -7.24
C ALA A 390 23.41 -18.15 -6.17
N ARG A 391 22.56 -18.69 -5.27
CA ARG A 391 22.94 -19.58 -4.17
C ARG A 391 22.87 -21.07 -4.53
N GLN A 392 22.38 -21.40 -5.72
CA GLN A 392 22.12 -22.78 -6.15
C GLN A 392 21.21 -23.55 -5.18
N SER A 393 20.23 -22.86 -4.59
CA SER A 393 19.22 -23.44 -3.70
C SER A 393 17.90 -23.70 -4.43
N GLU A 394 17.06 -24.56 -3.88
CA GLU A 394 15.78 -24.95 -4.47
C GLU A 394 14.67 -23.92 -4.19
N TRP A 395 13.70 -23.83 -5.11
CA TRP A 395 12.58 -22.88 -5.04
C TRP A 395 11.32 -23.39 -5.78
N PRO A 396 10.87 -24.63 -5.51
CA PRO A 396 9.77 -25.26 -6.27
C PRO A 396 8.42 -24.57 -6.11
N LEU A 397 8.13 -23.98 -4.94
CA LEU A 397 6.88 -23.26 -4.71
C LEU A 397 6.87 -21.89 -5.41
N LEU A 398 8.00 -21.18 -5.45
CA LEU A 398 8.13 -19.97 -6.26
C LEU A 398 7.93 -20.28 -7.75
N ALA A 399 8.53 -21.37 -8.24
CA ALA A 399 8.32 -21.82 -9.62
C ALA A 399 6.84 -22.12 -9.89
N LEU A 400 6.17 -22.80 -8.96
CA LEU A 400 4.74 -23.11 -9.06
C LEU A 400 3.89 -21.83 -9.05
N GLY A 401 4.25 -20.82 -8.25
CA GLY A 401 3.58 -19.52 -8.20
C GLY A 401 3.68 -18.76 -9.53
N VAL A 402 4.87 -18.74 -10.15
CA VAL A 402 5.09 -18.12 -11.47
C VAL A 402 4.30 -18.89 -12.55
N ALA A 403 4.36 -20.21 -12.57
CA ALA A 403 3.59 -21.05 -13.50
C ALA A 403 2.07 -20.89 -13.27
N GLY A 404 1.64 -20.72 -12.02
CA GLY A 404 0.26 -20.41 -11.65
C GLY A 404 -0.22 -19.09 -12.25
N TRP A 405 0.60 -18.03 -12.19
CA TRP A 405 0.32 -16.79 -12.89
C TRP A 405 0.20 -16.99 -14.40
N MET A 406 1.13 -17.74 -15.00
CA MET A 406 1.09 -18.03 -16.44
C MET A 406 -0.19 -18.79 -16.85
N ARG A 407 -0.64 -19.72 -16.04
CA ARG A 407 -1.93 -20.43 -16.25
C ARG A 407 -3.11 -19.49 -16.13
N TYR A 408 -3.14 -18.68 -15.08
CA TYR A 408 -4.21 -17.68 -14.84
C TYR A 408 -4.35 -16.72 -16.02
N VAL A 409 -3.25 -16.12 -16.49
CA VAL A 409 -3.28 -15.16 -17.60
C VAL A 409 -3.51 -15.83 -18.97
N SER A 410 -3.44 -17.15 -19.05
CA SER A 410 -3.86 -17.90 -20.24
C SER A 410 -5.38 -17.86 -20.49
N GLY A 411 -6.15 -17.31 -19.53
CA GLY A 411 -7.53 -16.92 -19.72
C GLY A 411 -8.57 -18.02 -19.52
N VAL A 412 -8.17 -19.20 -19.03
CA VAL A 412 -9.07 -20.34 -18.77
C VAL A 412 -8.64 -21.03 -17.47
N ASP A 413 -9.59 -21.27 -16.56
CA ASP A 413 -9.36 -22.00 -15.32
C ASP A 413 -9.37 -23.54 -15.49
N ASP A 414 -9.13 -24.27 -14.40
CA ASP A 414 -9.08 -25.74 -14.41
C ASP A 414 -10.45 -26.39 -14.76
N SER A 415 -11.56 -25.66 -14.64
CA SER A 415 -12.89 -26.12 -15.05
C SER A 415 -13.22 -25.84 -16.51
N GLY A 416 -12.35 -25.07 -17.19
CA GLY A 416 -12.58 -24.59 -18.55
C GLY A 416 -13.36 -23.28 -18.65
N ALA A 417 -13.65 -22.63 -17.51
CA ALA A 417 -14.32 -21.34 -17.49
C ALA A 417 -13.35 -20.20 -17.88
N VAL A 418 -13.88 -19.20 -18.59
CA VAL A 418 -13.10 -18.03 -19.03
C VAL A 418 -12.76 -17.14 -17.82
N ILE A 419 -11.50 -16.74 -17.74
CA ILE A 419 -10.99 -15.81 -16.74
C ILE A 419 -11.01 -14.39 -17.30
N ASP A 420 -11.60 -13.45 -16.58
CA ASP A 420 -11.48 -12.00 -16.85
C ASP A 420 -10.11 -11.51 -16.35
N VAL A 421 -9.11 -11.60 -17.23
CA VAL A 421 -7.72 -11.20 -16.91
C VAL A 421 -7.60 -9.68 -16.95
N ARG A 422 -7.43 -9.05 -15.78
CA ARG A 422 -7.21 -7.62 -15.62
C ARG A 422 -5.75 -7.34 -15.32
N ASP A 423 -5.04 -6.87 -16.34
CA ASP A 423 -3.61 -6.63 -16.30
C ASP A 423 -3.25 -5.53 -17.31
N PRO A 424 -2.31 -4.62 -17.03
CA PRO A 424 -1.85 -3.61 -17.99
C PRO A 424 -1.32 -4.20 -19.30
N LEU A 425 -0.81 -5.43 -19.27
CA LEU A 425 -0.31 -6.16 -20.44
C LEU A 425 -1.34 -7.15 -21.00
N SER A 426 -2.61 -7.08 -20.60
CA SER A 426 -3.65 -8.08 -20.97
C SER A 426 -3.78 -8.29 -22.47
N GLU A 427 -3.74 -7.25 -23.30
CA GLU A 427 -3.80 -7.37 -24.77
C GLU A 427 -2.59 -8.10 -25.35
N LYS A 428 -1.39 -7.73 -24.88
CA LYS A 428 -0.13 -8.37 -25.30
C LYS A 428 -0.06 -9.83 -24.88
N ILE A 429 -0.49 -10.12 -23.65
CA ILE A 429 -0.59 -11.49 -23.11
C ILE A 429 -1.58 -12.30 -23.93
N ALA A 430 -2.78 -11.80 -24.17
CA ALA A 430 -3.81 -12.48 -24.96
C ALA A 430 -3.33 -12.81 -26.40
N ALA A 431 -2.59 -11.88 -27.03
CA ALA A 431 -1.99 -12.12 -28.34
C ALA A 431 -0.98 -13.28 -28.33
N LEU A 432 -0.07 -13.32 -27.33
CA LEU A 432 0.90 -14.39 -27.17
C LEU A 432 0.21 -15.73 -26.88
N VAL A 433 -0.81 -15.73 -26.04
CA VAL A 433 -1.62 -16.91 -25.70
C VAL A 433 -2.30 -17.47 -26.94
N LYS A 434 -2.87 -16.63 -27.79
CA LYS A 434 -3.56 -17.01 -29.03
C LYS A 434 -2.60 -17.59 -30.09
N GLN A 435 -1.37 -17.08 -30.15
CA GLN A 435 -0.36 -17.43 -31.15
C GLN A 435 0.47 -18.67 -30.77
N SER A 436 0.43 -19.12 -29.52
CA SER A 436 1.23 -20.23 -29.01
C SER A 436 0.40 -21.46 -28.71
N THR A 437 0.97 -22.63 -28.97
CA THR A 437 0.43 -23.92 -28.52
C THR A 437 0.66 -24.08 -27.00
N GLU A 438 0.03 -25.06 -26.38
CA GLU A 438 0.21 -25.38 -24.97
C GLU A 438 1.68 -25.65 -24.62
N SER A 439 2.41 -26.34 -25.48
CA SER A 439 3.84 -26.65 -25.29
C SER A 439 4.77 -25.45 -25.48
N GLU A 440 4.35 -24.44 -26.22
CA GLU A 440 5.12 -23.20 -26.48
C GLU A 440 4.77 -22.09 -25.51
N ARG A 441 3.70 -22.24 -24.74
CA ARG A 441 3.10 -21.19 -23.91
C ARG A 441 4.08 -20.54 -22.91
N VAL A 442 4.87 -21.36 -22.21
CA VAL A 442 5.86 -20.86 -21.26
C VAL A 442 6.88 -19.98 -21.96
N ASN A 443 7.45 -20.44 -23.07
CA ASN A 443 8.44 -19.66 -23.83
C ASN A 443 7.84 -18.37 -24.42
N ALA A 444 6.59 -18.42 -24.88
CA ALA A 444 5.87 -17.25 -25.37
C ALA A 444 5.69 -16.21 -24.26
N LEU A 445 5.26 -16.61 -23.07
CA LEU A 445 5.07 -15.69 -21.94
C LEU A 445 6.41 -15.17 -21.37
N LEU A 446 7.46 -16.00 -21.37
CA LEU A 446 8.82 -15.58 -21.01
C LEU A 446 9.41 -14.53 -21.95
N SER A 447 8.85 -14.33 -23.15
CA SER A 447 9.24 -13.24 -24.05
C SER A 447 8.81 -11.84 -23.59
N LEU A 448 7.93 -11.75 -22.59
CA LEU A 448 7.49 -10.47 -21.99
C LEU A 448 8.63 -9.85 -21.17
N ARG A 449 9.44 -9.01 -21.82
CA ARG A 449 10.63 -8.39 -21.20
C ARG A 449 10.31 -7.38 -20.12
N GLU A 450 9.11 -6.86 -20.11
CA GLU A 450 8.57 -6.02 -19.03
C GLU A 450 8.48 -6.77 -17.70
N ILE A 451 8.40 -8.10 -17.73
CA ILE A 451 8.29 -8.96 -16.55
C ILE A 451 9.57 -9.78 -16.37
N PHE A 452 9.97 -10.51 -17.42
CA PHE A 452 11.08 -11.45 -17.39
C PHE A 452 12.31 -10.85 -18.05
N ALA A 453 13.21 -10.29 -17.24
CA ALA A 453 14.45 -9.72 -17.72
C ALA A 453 15.38 -10.78 -18.35
N THR A 454 16.32 -10.31 -19.15
CA THR A 454 17.19 -11.16 -19.97
C THR A 454 17.99 -12.18 -19.16
N ASP A 455 18.47 -11.81 -17.97
CA ASP A 455 19.21 -12.68 -17.06
C ASP A 455 18.42 -13.95 -16.66
N LEU A 456 17.13 -13.79 -16.39
CA LEU A 456 16.25 -14.91 -16.02
C LEU A 456 15.97 -15.83 -17.23
N VAL A 457 15.61 -15.25 -18.35
CA VAL A 457 15.20 -16.07 -19.51
C VAL A 457 16.37 -16.77 -20.20
N GLN A 458 17.59 -16.30 -20.00
CA GLN A 458 18.82 -16.97 -20.45
C GLN A 458 19.31 -18.04 -19.45
N ASN A 459 18.78 -18.06 -18.24
CA ASN A 459 19.13 -19.04 -17.24
C ASN A 459 18.35 -20.35 -17.48
N THR A 460 19.07 -21.40 -17.86
CA THR A 460 18.46 -22.70 -18.21
C THR A 460 17.78 -23.36 -17.02
N GLN A 461 18.29 -23.19 -15.79
CA GLN A 461 17.68 -23.72 -14.58
C GLN A 461 16.34 -23.03 -14.31
N PHE A 462 16.28 -21.71 -14.47
CA PHE A 462 15.05 -20.94 -14.33
C PHE A 462 13.98 -21.44 -15.32
N VAL A 463 14.32 -21.48 -16.60
CA VAL A 463 13.36 -21.89 -17.65
C VAL A 463 12.88 -23.31 -17.41
N ALA A 464 13.77 -24.26 -17.09
CA ALA A 464 13.42 -25.65 -16.83
C ALA A 464 12.47 -25.79 -15.62
N ALA A 465 12.73 -25.07 -14.52
CA ALA A 465 11.89 -25.10 -13.33
C ALA A 465 10.46 -24.57 -13.61
N ILE A 466 10.35 -23.46 -14.36
CA ILE A 466 9.03 -22.92 -14.74
C ILE A 466 8.29 -23.88 -15.68
N GLN A 467 8.97 -24.48 -16.66
CA GLN A 467 8.37 -25.47 -17.57
C GLN A 467 7.87 -26.69 -16.80
N GLN A 468 8.65 -27.20 -15.85
CA GLN A 468 8.26 -28.34 -15.02
C GLN A 468 7.03 -28.01 -14.15
N ALA A 469 7.01 -26.84 -13.53
CA ALA A 469 5.86 -26.37 -12.74
C ALA A 469 4.61 -26.19 -13.61
N TRP A 470 4.75 -25.60 -14.80
CA TRP A 470 3.68 -25.50 -15.80
C TRP A 470 3.10 -26.87 -16.17
N GLN A 471 3.96 -27.83 -16.51
CA GLN A 471 3.53 -29.19 -16.85
C GLN A 471 2.79 -29.87 -15.72
N ARG A 472 3.23 -29.65 -14.45
CA ARG A 472 2.57 -30.18 -13.27
C ARG A 472 1.14 -29.65 -13.14
N ILE A 473 0.93 -28.33 -13.33
CA ILE A 473 -0.41 -27.74 -13.31
C ILE A 473 -1.25 -28.26 -14.49
N ALA A 474 -0.68 -28.33 -15.69
CA ALA A 474 -1.37 -28.82 -16.88
C ALA A 474 -1.84 -30.29 -16.74
N GLN A 475 -1.04 -31.12 -16.09
CA GLN A 475 -1.33 -32.55 -15.91
C GLN A 475 -2.34 -32.81 -14.79
N TYR A 476 -2.27 -32.08 -13.67
CA TYR A 476 -2.98 -32.43 -12.45
C TYR A 476 -4.03 -31.39 -12.03
N GLY A 477 -4.06 -30.21 -12.65
CA GLY A 477 -4.77 -29.04 -12.17
C GLY A 477 -4.04 -28.37 -10.98
N ALA A 478 -4.41 -27.13 -10.66
CA ALA A 478 -3.72 -26.32 -9.67
C ALA A 478 -3.76 -26.92 -8.25
N HIS A 479 -4.92 -27.46 -7.85
CA HIS A 479 -5.07 -28.06 -6.51
C HIS A 479 -4.10 -29.24 -6.30
N GLN A 480 -4.08 -30.20 -7.20
CA GLN A 480 -3.21 -31.38 -7.06
C GLN A 480 -1.75 -31.03 -7.31
N ALA A 481 -1.46 -30.04 -8.18
CA ALA A 481 -0.10 -29.55 -8.39
C ALA A 481 0.53 -28.99 -7.12
N VAL A 482 -0.24 -28.29 -6.28
CA VAL A 482 0.21 -27.84 -4.96
C VAL A 482 0.59 -29.04 -4.09
N ILE A 483 -0.28 -30.06 -4.01
CA ILE A 483 -0.04 -31.27 -3.21
C ILE A 483 1.24 -32.00 -3.68
N GLU A 484 1.40 -32.17 -5.00
CA GLU A 484 2.59 -32.86 -5.55
C GLU A 484 3.88 -32.08 -5.32
N THR A 485 3.82 -30.75 -5.35
CA THR A 485 4.99 -29.91 -5.06
C THR A 485 5.41 -29.98 -3.58
N LEU A 486 4.47 -30.18 -2.66
CA LEU A 486 4.77 -30.35 -1.23
C LEU A 486 5.44 -31.68 -0.89
N LYS A 487 5.36 -32.69 -1.78
CA LYS A 487 5.98 -34.01 -1.61
C LYS A 487 7.42 -34.06 -2.12
N SER A 488 7.79 -33.13 -3.00
CA SER A 488 9.12 -33.01 -3.57
C SER A 488 10.02 -32.16 -2.68
#